data_38fe23cad0c0df10d66bc7eb82903637
#
_entry.id   38fe23cad0c0df10d66bc7eb82903637
#
_cell.length_a   1.000
_cell.length_b   1.000
_cell.length_c   1.000
_cell.angle_alpha   90.00
_cell.angle_beta   90.00
_cell.angle_gamma   90.00
#
_symmetry.space_group_name_H-M   'P 1'
#
loop_
_entity.id
_entity.type
_entity.pdbx_description
1 polymer ?
#
loop_
_entity_poly.entity_id
_entity_poly.type
_entity_poly.pdbx_seq_one_letter_code
_entity_poly.pdbx_strand_id
1 'polypeptide(L)'
;TPTEAERELYSDNHPTSSFRQKGLSMLETSFVIGIISIIIAYSVGLPLGILVARRKDKLADKLGNAYIIFIMSVPALAYIFLFAAIGTSLFNLPYKFANSTNKVLAYFLPVISLALPQIGSLMKWMRRYMIDQMNSDYVKFARAEGMSEKEIYRIHISKNALIYLVHGIPGAVLFCLTGAIMTERVYGVPGVGNLLTTAINKHDNGVIVACTVFYTSLSILAIILGDVLLAKYDPRISLSSEGGGGR
;
A
#
# COMPACT_ATOMS: atom_id res chain seq x y z
N THR A 1 -0.89 46.90 -0.24
CA THR A 1 0.46 46.45 -0.69
C THR A 1 0.98 45.49 0.36
N PRO A 2 1.40 44.29 -0.02
CA PRO A 2 1.93 43.31 0.94
C PRO A 2 3.20 43.90 1.60
N THR A 3 3.30 43.68 2.91
CA THR A 3 4.45 44.12 3.71
C THR A 3 5.73 43.39 3.28
N GLU A 4 6.92 43.95 3.58
CA GLU A 4 8.19 43.28 3.28
C GLU A 4 8.27 41.89 3.92
N ALA A 5 7.71 41.70 5.13
CA ALA A 5 7.62 40.40 5.79
C ALA A 5 6.73 39.41 5.02
N GLU A 6 5.65 39.88 4.38
CA GLU A 6 4.83 39.00 3.51
C GLU A 6 5.54 38.68 2.19
N ARG A 7 6.38 39.57 1.68
CA ARG A 7 7.21 39.30 0.49
C ARG A 7 8.33 38.32 0.79
N GLU A 8 8.92 38.34 1.99
CA GLU A 8 9.90 37.34 2.44
C GLU A 8 9.25 35.97 2.67
N LEU A 9 8.02 35.94 3.17
CA LEU A 9 7.24 34.69 3.31
C LEU A 9 6.95 34.02 1.94
N TYR A 10 6.81 34.84 0.88
CA TYR A 10 6.56 34.37 -0.49
C TYR A 10 7.82 34.44 -1.40
N SER A 11 8.99 34.71 -0.81
CA SER A 11 10.25 34.71 -1.55
C SER A 11 10.61 33.33 -2.06
N ASP A 12 11.51 33.23 -3.05
CA ASP A 12 11.98 32.00 -3.68
C ASP A 12 12.59 30.96 -2.70
N ASN A 13 12.80 31.35 -1.43
CA ASN A 13 13.24 30.47 -0.35
C ASN A 13 12.10 29.77 0.39
N HIS A 14 10.83 30.02 0.05
CA HIS A 14 9.71 29.27 0.62
C HIS A 14 9.79 27.80 0.19
N PRO A 15 9.53 26.83 1.09
CA PRO A 15 9.58 25.39 0.77
C PRO A 15 8.78 25.02 -0.49
N THR A 16 7.70 25.73 -0.78
CA THR A 16 6.86 25.53 -1.97
C THR A 16 7.54 25.93 -3.27
N SER A 17 8.39 27.00 -3.28
CA SER A 17 9.11 27.42 -4.48
C SER A 17 10.28 26.50 -4.82
N SER A 18 10.95 25.94 -3.81
CA SER A 18 12.01 24.95 -4.02
C SER A 18 11.49 23.60 -4.56
N PHE A 19 10.17 23.33 -4.43
CA PHE A 19 9.54 22.14 -4.99
C PHE A 19 9.39 22.20 -6.51
N ARG A 20 9.01 23.35 -7.05
CA ARG A 20 8.91 23.58 -8.51
C ARG A 20 10.26 23.47 -9.21
N GLN A 21 11.35 23.86 -8.56
CA GLN A 21 12.69 23.86 -9.14
C GLN A 21 13.33 22.45 -9.21
N LYS A 22 12.87 21.46 -8.45
CA LYS A 22 13.45 20.10 -8.43
C LYS A 22 12.74 19.07 -9.33
N GLY A 23 11.77 19.48 -10.14
CA GLY A 23 11.23 18.66 -11.23
C GLY A 23 10.13 17.66 -10.84
N LEU A 24 9.93 17.34 -9.55
CA LEU A 24 8.83 16.52 -9.05
C LEU A 24 8.21 17.19 -7.83
N SER A 25 6.86 17.28 -7.81
CA SER A 25 6.15 17.73 -6.61
C SER A 25 6.24 16.70 -5.49
N MET A 26 5.98 17.10 -4.25
CA MET A 26 5.91 16.15 -3.13
C MET A 26 4.90 15.04 -3.37
N LEU A 27 3.73 15.39 -3.93
CA LEU A 27 2.69 14.43 -4.27
C LEU A 27 3.17 13.42 -5.30
N GLU A 28 3.85 13.89 -6.36
CA GLU A 28 4.40 13.01 -7.41
C GLU A 28 5.44 12.05 -6.84
N THR A 29 6.34 12.53 -6.00
CA THR A 29 7.38 11.70 -5.38
C THR A 29 6.79 10.63 -4.49
N SER A 30 5.85 11.00 -3.60
CA SER A 30 5.13 10.04 -2.76
C SER A 30 4.33 9.05 -3.59
N PHE A 31 3.63 9.53 -4.64
CA PHE A 31 2.85 8.69 -5.53
C PHE A 31 3.70 7.69 -6.31
N VAL A 32 4.83 8.12 -6.86
CA VAL A 32 5.75 7.22 -7.60
C VAL A 32 6.27 6.12 -6.68
N ILE A 33 6.75 6.45 -5.48
CA ILE A 33 7.23 5.46 -4.52
C ILE A 33 6.09 4.51 -4.12
N GLY A 34 4.92 5.05 -3.80
CA GLY A 34 3.76 4.28 -3.39
C GLY A 34 3.27 3.34 -4.49
N ILE A 35 3.07 3.84 -5.73
CA ILE A 35 2.54 3.03 -6.82
C ILE A 35 3.49 1.91 -7.25
N ILE A 36 4.79 2.17 -7.30
CA ILE A 36 5.78 1.12 -7.60
C ILE A 36 5.77 0.06 -6.49
N SER A 37 5.70 0.49 -5.23
CA SER A 37 5.61 -0.43 -4.08
C SER A 37 4.36 -1.31 -4.15
N ILE A 38 3.20 -0.75 -4.53
CA ILE A 38 1.95 -1.50 -4.73
C ILE A 38 2.07 -2.49 -5.86
N ILE A 39 2.59 -2.07 -7.02
CA ILE A 39 2.79 -2.97 -8.17
C ILE A 39 3.64 -4.17 -7.76
N ILE A 40 4.75 -3.95 -7.06
CA ILE A 40 5.61 -5.03 -6.55
C ILE A 40 4.83 -5.88 -5.54
N ALA A 41 4.12 -5.26 -4.61
CA ALA A 41 3.38 -5.97 -3.57
C ALA A 41 2.29 -6.88 -4.15
N TYR A 42 1.50 -6.41 -5.10
CA TYR A 42 0.48 -7.22 -5.75
C TYR A 42 1.08 -8.30 -6.66
N SER A 43 2.12 -7.95 -7.44
CA SER A 43 2.78 -8.89 -8.35
C SER A 43 3.48 -10.05 -7.62
N VAL A 44 3.97 -9.82 -6.42
CA VAL A 44 4.68 -10.82 -5.62
C VAL A 44 3.77 -11.43 -4.55
N GLY A 45 3.05 -10.59 -3.82
CA GLY A 45 2.24 -11.00 -2.66
C GLY A 45 1.06 -11.90 -3.02
N LEU A 46 0.35 -11.63 -4.12
CA LEU A 46 -0.77 -12.48 -4.54
C LEU A 46 -0.31 -13.87 -4.99
N PRO A 47 0.67 -14.03 -5.89
CA PRO A 47 1.16 -15.36 -6.27
C PRO A 47 1.74 -16.14 -5.09
N LEU A 48 2.48 -15.48 -4.19
CA LEU A 48 2.99 -16.13 -2.99
C LEU A 48 1.87 -16.53 -2.03
N GLY A 49 0.86 -15.69 -1.84
CA GLY A 49 -0.32 -16.01 -1.03
C GLY A 49 -1.08 -17.22 -1.58
N ILE A 50 -1.25 -17.30 -2.90
CA ILE A 50 -1.84 -18.46 -3.59
C ILE A 50 -0.99 -19.72 -3.35
N LEU A 51 0.33 -19.61 -3.50
CA LEU A 51 1.25 -20.72 -3.30
C LEU A 51 1.17 -21.27 -1.87
N VAL A 52 1.19 -20.37 -0.89
CA VAL A 52 1.12 -20.69 0.54
C VAL A 52 -0.22 -21.37 0.86
N ALA A 53 -1.34 -20.83 0.35
CA ALA A 53 -2.67 -21.43 0.54
C ALA A 53 -2.79 -22.83 -0.08
N ARG A 54 -2.32 -23.01 -1.31
CA ARG A 54 -2.34 -24.32 -2.02
C ARG A 54 -1.47 -25.38 -1.36
N ARG A 55 -0.42 -24.94 -0.67
CA ARG A 55 0.51 -25.85 0.04
C ARG A 55 0.31 -25.80 1.55
N LYS A 56 -0.95 -25.63 1.98
CA LYS A 56 -1.33 -25.61 3.39
C LYS A 56 -0.65 -26.77 4.16
N ASP A 57 -0.14 -26.44 5.33
CA ASP A 57 0.58 -27.34 6.26
C ASP A 57 1.93 -27.90 5.74
N LYS A 58 2.36 -27.53 4.51
CA LYS A 58 3.66 -27.90 3.95
C LYS A 58 4.72 -26.82 4.23
N LEU A 59 5.98 -27.10 3.84
CA LEU A 59 7.11 -26.18 4.07
C LEU A 59 6.86 -24.76 3.52
N ALA A 60 6.27 -24.64 2.33
CA ALA A 60 5.94 -23.36 1.74
C ALA A 60 4.96 -22.55 2.61
N ASP A 61 3.98 -23.22 3.23
CA ASP A 61 3.06 -22.58 4.16
C ASP A 61 3.76 -22.13 5.45
N LYS A 62 4.63 -22.98 6.00
CA LYS A 62 5.39 -22.64 7.21
C LYS A 62 6.32 -21.44 6.98
N LEU A 63 7.06 -21.43 5.87
CA LEU A 63 7.94 -20.30 5.51
C LEU A 63 7.16 -19.02 5.21
N GLY A 64 6.05 -19.13 4.47
CA GLY A 64 5.19 -17.98 4.20
C GLY A 64 4.58 -17.38 5.46
N ASN A 65 4.09 -18.23 6.37
CA ASN A 65 3.58 -17.76 7.66
C ASN A 65 4.69 -17.17 8.54
N ALA A 66 5.89 -17.74 8.54
CA ALA A 66 7.04 -17.17 9.27
C ALA A 66 7.37 -15.75 8.77
N TYR A 67 7.38 -15.56 7.44
CA TYR A 67 7.55 -14.22 6.86
C TYR A 67 6.43 -13.25 7.25
N ILE A 68 5.17 -13.68 7.16
CA ILE A 68 4.00 -12.87 7.55
C ILE A 68 4.10 -12.45 9.01
N ILE A 69 4.39 -13.41 9.90
CA ILE A 69 4.52 -13.14 11.33
C ILE A 69 5.68 -12.16 11.59
N PHE A 70 6.84 -12.41 10.98
CA PHE A 70 8.00 -11.53 11.13
C PHE A 70 7.67 -10.10 10.73
N ILE A 71 7.19 -9.88 9.49
CA ILE A 71 6.98 -8.52 8.96
C ILE A 71 5.84 -7.77 9.67
N MET A 72 4.87 -8.48 10.24
CA MET A 72 3.75 -7.88 10.97
C MET A 72 4.02 -7.67 12.45
N SER A 73 4.99 -8.38 13.04
CA SER A 73 5.35 -8.26 14.46
C SER A 73 6.47 -7.27 14.70
N VAL A 74 7.34 -7.04 13.71
CA VAL A 74 8.47 -6.11 13.85
C VAL A 74 7.98 -4.67 13.63
N PRO A 75 8.33 -3.73 14.52
CA PRO A 75 7.98 -2.32 14.32
C PRO A 75 8.49 -1.77 12.98
N ALA A 76 7.68 -0.96 12.31
CA ALA A 76 7.98 -0.44 10.98
C ALA A 76 9.38 0.21 10.89
N LEU A 77 9.74 1.04 11.86
CA LEU A 77 11.05 1.69 11.88
C LEU A 77 12.20 0.69 11.97
N ALA A 78 12.03 -0.40 12.74
CA ALA A 78 13.09 -1.39 12.92
C ALA A 78 13.43 -2.10 11.61
N TYR A 79 12.43 -2.56 10.86
CA TYR A 79 12.72 -3.21 9.57
C TYR A 79 13.16 -2.21 8.49
N ILE A 80 12.67 -0.95 8.49
CA ILE A 80 13.14 0.09 7.56
C ILE A 80 14.64 0.34 7.78
N PHE A 81 15.09 0.49 9.03
CA PHE A 81 16.52 0.65 9.34
C PHE A 81 17.32 -0.62 9.02
N LEU A 82 16.76 -1.80 9.25
CA LEU A 82 17.42 -3.06 8.89
C LEU A 82 17.66 -3.15 7.39
N PHE A 83 16.64 -2.86 6.56
CA PHE A 83 16.79 -2.86 5.11
C PHE A 83 17.71 -1.76 4.61
N ALA A 84 17.68 -0.59 5.24
CA ALA A 84 18.63 0.47 4.95
C ALA A 84 20.08 0.02 5.24
N ALA A 85 20.32 -0.59 6.39
CA ALA A 85 21.65 -1.09 6.77
C ALA A 85 22.12 -2.20 5.80
N ILE A 86 21.28 -3.17 5.50
CA ILE A 86 21.61 -4.24 4.54
C ILE A 86 21.85 -3.66 3.13
N GLY A 87 20.98 -2.78 2.67
CA GLY A 87 21.10 -2.17 1.34
C GLY A 87 22.36 -1.35 1.17
N THR A 88 22.74 -0.58 2.18
CA THR A 88 23.95 0.24 2.13
C THR A 88 25.22 -0.59 2.31
N SER A 89 25.24 -1.55 3.24
CA SER A 89 26.45 -2.31 3.56
C SER A 89 26.77 -3.39 2.56
N LEU A 90 25.75 -4.10 2.01
CA LEU A 90 25.98 -5.22 1.09
C LEU A 90 25.88 -4.82 -0.40
N PHE A 91 25.04 -3.83 -0.70
CA PHE A 91 24.73 -3.47 -2.09
C PHE A 91 25.17 -2.05 -2.47
N ASN A 92 25.82 -1.31 -1.56
CA ASN A 92 26.26 0.08 -1.77
C ASN A 92 25.10 1.01 -2.26
N LEU A 93 23.86 0.74 -1.81
CA LEU A 93 22.72 1.56 -2.18
C LEU A 93 22.72 2.88 -1.40
N PRO A 94 22.26 3.98 -2.00
CA PRO A 94 22.25 5.28 -1.32
C PRO A 94 21.24 5.28 -0.17
N TYR A 95 21.71 5.57 1.04
CA TYR A 95 20.84 5.66 2.22
C TYR A 95 19.91 6.87 2.17
N LYS A 96 20.41 8.03 1.75
CA LYS A 96 19.60 9.26 1.64
C LYS A 96 19.25 9.54 0.20
N PHE A 97 17.99 9.87 -0.03
CA PHE A 97 17.47 10.21 -1.34
C PHE A 97 18.25 11.36 -2.01
N ALA A 98 18.61 12.38 -1.22
CA ALA A 98 19.34 13.56 -1.71
C ALA A 98 20.80 13.28 -2.09
N ASN A 99 21.42 12.23 -1.54
CA ASN A 99 22.84 11.92 -1.74
C ASN A 99 23.08 11.05 -2.98
N SER A 100 22.02 10.65 -3.67
CA SER A 100 22.16 9.78 -4.84
C SER A 100 22.38 10.58 -6.11
N THR A 101 23.48 10.29 -6.81
CA THR A 101 23.72 10.77 -8.19
C THR A 101 22.80 10.08 -9.19
N ASN A 102 22.35 8.86 -8.89
CA ASN A 102 21.42 8.10 -9.71
C ASN A 102 20.03 8.09 -9.05
N LYS A 103 19.08 8.81 -9.64
CA LYS A 103 17.72 8.92 -9.15
C LYS A 103 17.00 7.56 -9.02
N VAL A 104 17.26 6.63 -9.94
CA VAL A 104 16.62 5.29 -9.90
C VAL A 104 17.05 4.53 -8.64
N LEU A 105 18.35 4.56 -8.31
CA LEU A 105 18.87 3.92 -7.10
C LEU A 105 18.33 4.57 -5.82
N ALA A 106 18.05 5.88 -5.85
CA ALA A 106 17.46 6.58 -4.72
C ALA A 106 16.06 6.07 -4.35
N TYR A 107 15.28 5.62 -5.32
CA TYR A 107 13.95 5.06 -5.10
C TYR A 107 13.97 3.62 -4.56
N PHE A 108 15.05 2.88 -4.76
CA PHE A 108 15.08 1.44 -4.50
C PHE A 108 14.76 1.09 -3.03
N LEU A 109 15.52 1.63 -2.09
CA LEU A 109 15.34 1.34 -0.66
C LEU A 109 13.96 1.79 -0.12
N PRO A 110 13.49 3.02 -0.39
CA PRO A 110 12.14 3.44 -0.02
C PRO A 110 11.04 2.52 -0.57
N VAL A 111 11.12 2.16 -1.86
CA VAL A 111 10.14 1.30 -2.52
C VAL A 111 10.11 -0.10 -1.90
N ILE A 112 11.26 -0.74 -1.71
CA ILE A 112 11.33 -2.08 -1.13
C ILE A 112 10.84 -2.06 0.32
N SER A 113 11.23 -1.06 1.11
CA SER A 113 10.77 -0.93 2.50
C SER A 113 9.26 -0.78 2.63
N LEU A 114 8.59 -0.19 1.64
CA LEU A 114 7.13 -0.10 1.59
C LEU A 114 6.48 -1.36 1.01
N ALA A 115 7.10 -2.00 0.02
CA ALA A 115 6.54 -3.17 -0.65
C ALA A 115 6.51 -4.40 0.27
N LEU A 116 7.56 -4.64 1.05
CA LEU A 116 7.68 -5.86 1.86
C LEU A 116 6.53 -6.06 2.86
N PRO A 117 6.13 -5.08 3.70
CA PRO A 117 4.99 -5.29 4.59
C PRO A 117 3.67 -5.46 3.82
N GLN A 118 3.51 -4.80 2.68
CA GLN A 118 2.33 -4.96 1.83
C GLN A 118 2.27 -6.37 1.22
N ILE A 119 3.42 -6.93 0.78
CA ILE A 119 3.52 -8.33 0.35
C ILE A 119 3.03 -9.26 1.46
N GLY A 120 3.53 -9.09 2.69
CA GLY A 120 3.10 -9.89 3.84
C GLY A 120 1.60 -9.79 4.12
N SER A 121 1.04 -8.60 4.05
CA SER A 121 -0.39 -8.37 4.22
C SER A 121 -1.22 -9.05 3.12
N LEU A 122 -0.85 -8.87 1.86
CA LEU A 122 -1.53 -9.51 0.72
C LEU A 122 -1.43 -11.04 0.78
N MET A 123 -0.26 -11.58 1.13
CA MET A 123 -0.09 -13.02 1.34
C MET A 123 -1.03 -13.55 2.44
N LYS A 124 -1.11 -12.85 3.57
CA LYS A 124 -1.98 -13.22 4.69
C LYS A 124 -3.45 -13.26 4.27
N TRP A 125 -3.93 -12.20 3.66
CA TRP A 125 -5.34 -12.10 3.26
C TRP A 125 -5.69 -13.06 2.13
N MET A 126 -4.83 -13.17 1.10
CA MET A 126 -5.03 -14.12 0.01
C MET A 126 -5.09 -15.57 0.53
N ARG A 127 -4.14 -15.96 1.41
CA ARG A 127 -4.15 -17.26 2.05
C ARG A 127 -5.46 -17.50 2.83
N ARG A 128 -5.89 -16.55 3.63
CA ARG A 128 -7.12 -16.63 4.41
C ARG A 128 -8.34 -16.84 3.51
N TYR A 129 -8.55 -15.95 2.56
CA TYR A 129 -9.70 -16.04 1.65
C TYR A 129 -9.70 -17.34 0.84
N MET A 130 -8.54 -17.80 0.37
CA MET A 130 -8.47 -19.08 -0.32
C MET A 130 -8.87 -20.25 0.57
N ILE A 131 -8.42 -20.29 1.82
CA ILE A 131 -8.79 -21.36 2.76
C ILE A 131 -10.30 -21.32 3.03
N ASP A 132 -10.88 -20.15 3.19
CA ASP A 132 -12.32 -19.98 3.38
C ASP A 132 -13.09 -20.52 2.16
N GLN A 133 -12.64 -20.20 0.94
CA GLN A 133 -13.24 -20.72 -0.28
C GLN A 133 -13.07 -22.24 -0.45
N MET A 134 -11.94 -22.83 -0.03
CA MET A 134 -11.72 -24.29 -0.10
C MET A 134 -12.76 -25.10 0.69
N ASN A 135 -13.29 -24.50 1.75
CA ASN A 135 -14.27 -25.14 2.63
C ASN A 135 -15.72 -24.93 2.19
N SER A 136 -15.96 -24.17 1.13
CA SER A 136 -17.30 -23.84 0.63
C SER A 136 -17.98 -25.05 -0.05
N ASP A 137 -19.32 -25.08 0.00
CA ASP A 137 -20.09 -26.19 -0.54
C ASP A 137 -19.99 -26.29 -2.08
N TYR A 138 -19.90 -25.16 -2.78
CA TYR A 138 -19.73 -25.19 -4.23
C TYR A 138 -18.39 -25.84 -4.66
N VAL A 139 -17.35 -25.76 -3.83
CA VAL A 139 -16.06 -26.45 -4.09
C VAL A 139 -16.22 -27.96 -3.86
N LYS A 140 -16.97 -28.37 -2.82
CA LYS A 140 -17.29 -29.79 -2.60
C LYS A 140 -18.11 -30.33 -3.77
N PHE A 141 -19.05 -29.54 -4.28
CA PHE A 141 -19.89 -29.91 -5.43
C PHE A 141 -19.05 -30.10 -6.70
N ALA A 142 -18.17 -29.14 -7.01
CA ALA A 142 -17.25 -29.26 -8.15
C ALA A 142 -16.35 -30.50 -8.10
N ARG A 143 -15.92 -30.91 -6.88
CA ARG A 143 -15.19 -32.16 -6.71
C ARG A 143 -16.05 -33.39 -6.97
N ALA A 144 -17.32 -33.37 -6.53
CA ALA A 144 -18.26 -34.47 -6.78
C ALA A 144 -18.59 -34.61 -8.26
N GLU A 145 -18.58 -33.53 -9.03
CA GLU A 145 -18.74 -33.52 -10.48
C GLU A 145 -17.49 -33.99 -11.24
N GLY A 146 -16.39 -34.31 -10.53
CA GLY A 146 -15.17 -34.83 -11.14
C GLY A 146 -14.22 -33.77 -11.70
N MET A 147 -14.39 -32.49 -11.36
CA MET A 147 -13.45 -31.45 -11.77
C MET A 147 -12.05 -31.69 -11.18
N SER A 148 -11.02 -31.41 -11.99
CA SER A 148 -9.64 -31.54 -11.49
C SER A 148 -9.33 -30.48 -10.41
N GLU A 149 -8.52 -30.83 -9.41
CA GLU A 149 -8.09 -29.90 -8.35
C GLU A 149 -7.46 -28.61 -8.94
N LYS A 150 -6.73 -28.72 -10.05
CA LYS A 150 -6.12 -27.58 -10.72
C LYS A 150 -7.18 -26.58 -11.24
N GLU A 151 -8.27 -27.09 -11.80
CA GLU A 151 -9.39 -26.28 -12.29
C GLU A 151 -10.15 -25.64 -11.14
N ILE A 152 -10.45 -26.44 -10.10
CA ILE A 152 -11.11 -25.96 -8.87
C ILE A 152 -10.32 -24.80 -8.25
N TYR A 153 -9.00 -24.95 -8.09
CA TYR A 153 -8.16 -23.90 -7.55
C TYR A 153 -8.14 -22.64 -8.42
N ARG A 154 -8.07 -22.79 -9.75
CA ARG A 154 -7.97 -21.66 -10.68
C ARG A 154 -9.28 -20.93 -10.83
N ILE A 155 -10.38 -21.67 -11.07
CA ILE A 155 -11.67 -21.11 -11.49
C ILE A 155 -12.52 -20.74 -10.27
N HIS A 156 -12.57 -21.60 -9.26
CA HIS A 156 -13.48 -21.44 -8.13
C HIS A 156 -12.81 -20.78 -6.92
N ILE A 157 -11.65 -21.28 -6.49
CA ILE A 157 -11.05 -20.84 -5.24
C ILE A 157 -10.30 -19.50 -5.41
N SER A 158 -9.30 -19.46 -6.31
CA SER A 158 -8.44 -18.26 -6.45
C SER A 158 -9.21 -17.06 -6.99
N LYS A 159 -10.10 -17.27 -7.97
CA LYS A 159 -10.91 -16.19 -8.55
C LYS A 159 -11.81 -15.55 -7.49
N ASN A 160 -12.53 -16.37 -6.72
CA ASN A 160 -13.44 -15.85 -5.70
C ASN A 160 -12.69 -15.23 -4.52
N ALA A 161 -11.52 -15.77 -4.13
CA ALA A 161 -10.68 -15.16 -3.10
C ALA A 161 -10.11 -13.80 -3.53
N LEU A 162 -9.77 -13.62 -4.83
CA LEU A 162 -9.25 -12.36 -5.36
C LEU A 162 -10.26 -11.22 -5.31
N ILE A 163 -11.55 -11.51 -5.44
CA ILE A 163 -12.62 -10.49 -5.42
C ILE A 163 -12.53 -9.64 -4.15
N TYR A 164 -12.30 -10.27 -3.00
CA TYR A 164 -12.18 -9.55 -1.72
C TYR A 164 -10.96 -8.64 -1.65
N LEU A 165 -9.91 -8.91 -2.43
CA LEU A 165 -8.70 -8.08 -2.47
C LEU A 165 -8.82 -6.92 -3.46
N VAL A 166 -9.69 -7.05 -4.48
CA VAL A 166 -9.96 -5.98 -5.46
C VAL A 166 -10.55 -4.74 -4.77
N HIS A 167 -11.40 -4.93 -3.76
CA HIS A 167 -11.94 -3.85 -2.92
C HIS A 167 -10.85 -2.93 -2.33
N GLY A 168 -9.71 -3.48 -1.95
CA GLY A 168 -8.61 -2.72 -1.36
C GLY A 168 -7.76 -1.91 -2.34
N ILE A 169 -7.87 -2.15 -3.66
CA ILE A 169 -7.01 -1.50 -4.67
C ILE A 169 -7.18 0.03 -4.70
N PRO A 170 -8.40 0.59 -4.75
CA PRO A 170 -8.56 2.04 -4.75
C PRO A 170 -7.95 2.70 -3.52
N GLY A 171 -8.15 2.10 -2.35
CA GLY A 171 -7.54 2.55 -1.11
C GLY A 171 -6.03 2.57 -1.19
N ALA A 172 -5.42 1.47 -1.62
CA ALA A 172 -3.98 1.37 -1.78
C ALA A 172 -3.42 2.47 -2.72
N VAL A 173 -4.06 2.69 -3.88
CA VAL A 173 -3.63 3.70 -4.86
C VAL A 173 -3.80 5.12 -4.33
N LEU A 174 -4.95 5.45 -3.74
CA LEU A 174 -5.18 6.80 -3.21
C LEU A 174 -4.32 7.11 -1.99
N PHE A 175 -4.04 6.12 -1.15
CA PHE A 175 -3.11 6.29 -0.02
C PHE A 175 -1.66 6.54 -0.45
N CYS A 176 -1.26 6.23 -1.69
CA CYS A 176 0.05 6.66 -2.20
C CYS A 176 0.20 8.19 -2.21
N LEU A 177 -0.90 8.91 -2.37
CA LEU A 177 -0.92 10.38 -2.35
C LEU A 177 -0.75 10.97 -0.95
N THR A 178 -1.00 10.19 0.10
CA THR A 178 -0.81 10.66 1.49
C THR A 178 0.63 10.59 1.96
N GLY A 179 1.48 9.86 1.23
CA GLY A 179 2.87 9.64 1.57
C GLY A 179 3.08 8.62 2.68
N ALA A 180 4.28 8.09 2.74
CA ALA A 180 4.71 7.13 3.75
C ALA A 180 5.62 7.80 4.77
N ILE A 181 5.03 8.48 5.76
CA ILE A 181 5.72 9.35 6.73
C ILE A 181 7.02 8.73 7.26
N MET A 182 6.97 7.48 7.74
CA MET A 182 8.14 6.82 8.33
C MET A 182 9.25 6.59 7.31
N THR A 183 8.91 6.05 6.15
CA THR A 183 9.86 5.76 5.08
C THR A 183 10.44 7.04 4.49
N GLU A 184 9.60 8.04 4.19
CA GLU A 184 10.04 9.33 3.66
C GLU A 184 11.00 10.03 4.61
N ARG A 185 10.73 9.97 5.92
CA ARG A 185 11.58 10.60 6.93
C ARG A 185 12.92 9.88 7.10
N VAL A 186 12.93 8.54 7.13
CA VAL A 186 14.16 7.76 7.28
C VAL A 186 15.09 7.95 6.09
N TYR A 187 14.55 7.88 4.88
CA TYR A 187 15.33 8.03 3.65
C TYR A 187 15.51 9.48 3.18
N GLY A 188 14.88 10.44 3.84
CA GLY A 188 14.94 11.85 3.45
C GLY A 188 14.28 12.13 2.09
N VAL A 189 13.20 11.41 1.80
CA VAL A 189 12.42 11.60 0.57
C VAL A 189 11.60 12.88 0.67
N PRO A 190 11.62 13.77 -0.34
CA PRO A 190 10.80 14.98 -0.36
C PRO A 190 9.34 14.63 -0.71
N GLY A 191 8.62 13.99 0.20
CA GLY A 191 7.24 13.55 0.03
C GLY A 191 6.25 14.28 0.93
N VAL A 192 4.95 14.01 0.72
CA VAL A 192 3.84 14.67 1.44
C VAL A 192 3.81 14.30 2.92
N GLY A 193 4.23 13.09 3.29
CA GLY A 193 4.34 12.69 4.69
C GLY A 193 5.35 13.55 5.46
N ASN A 194 6.42 13.98 4.80
CA ASN A 194 7.40 14.89 5.39
C ASN A 194 6.85 16.33 5.54
N LEU A 195 5.95 16.76 4.66
CA LEU A 195 5.25 18.05 4.77
C LEU A 195 4.44 18.11 6.07
N LEU A 196 3.62 17.10 6.33
CA LEU A 196 2.79 17.04 7.54
C LEU A 196 3.64 17.08 8.82
N THR A 197 4.69 16.28 8.88
CA THR A 197 5.59 16.26 10.06
C THR A 197 6.29 17.59 10.26
N THR A 198 6.67 18.27 9.18
CA THR A 198 7.28 19.60 9.24
C THR A 198 6.27 20.65 9.72
N ALA A 199 5.04 20.60 9.24
CA ALA A 199 3.97 21.50 9.69
C ALA A 199 3.65 21.32 11.18
N ILE A 200 3.60 20.08 11.67
CA ILE A 200 3.41 19.79 13.10
C ILE A 200 4.52 20.39 13.94
N ASN A 201 5.79 20.19 13.55
CA ASN A 201 6.94 20.71 14.28
C ASN A 201 7.01 22.25 14.29
N LYS A 202 6.48 22.89 13.24
CA LYS A 202 6.42 24.34 13.11
C LYS A 202 5.12 24.95 13.67
N HIS A 203 4.22 24.14 14.22
CA HIS A 203 2.89 24.56 14.69
C HIS A 203 2.06 25.27 13.61
N ASP A 204 2.25 24.90 12.34
CA ASP A 204 1.49 25.46 11.21
C ASP A 204 0.11 24.79 11.12
N ASN A 205 -0.84 25.33 11.88
CA ASN A 205 -2.19 24.80 11.97
C ASN A 205 -2.92 24.85 10.60
N GLY A 206 -2.61 25.81 9.75
CA GLY A 206 -3.21 25.92 8.42
C GLY A 206 -2.88 24.72 7.54
N VAL A 207 -1.59 24.37 7.46
CA VAL A 207 -1.13 23.20 6.70
C VAL A 207 -1.60 21.90 7.33
N ILE A 208 -1.61 21.80 8.67
CA ILE A 208 -2.11 20.59 9.37
C ILE A 208 -3.58 20.33 9.02
N VAL A 209 -4.43 21.35 9.11
CA VAL A 209 -5.86 21.23 8.77
C VAL A 209 -6.05 20.88 7.29
N ALA A 210 -5.33 21.56 6.39
CA ALA A 210 -5.40 21.27 4.96
C ALA A 210 -5.01 19.82 4.64
N CYS A 211 -3.91 19.31 5.20
CA CYS A 211 -3.51 17.91 5.05
C CYS A 211 -4.56 16.94 5.63
N THR A 212 -5.13 17.25 6.78
CA THR A 212 -6.17 16.42 7.41
C THR A 212 -7.41 16.31 6.53
N VAL A 213 -7.91 17.44 6.02
CA VAL A 213 -9.07 17.47 5.11
C VAL A 213 -8.77 16.70 3.84
N PHE A 214 -7.59 16.91 3.25
CA PHE A 214 -7.16 16.20 2.05
C PHE A 214 -7.12 14.67 2.26
N TYR A 215 -6.46 14.21 3.32
CA TYR A 215 -6.36 12.77 3.61
C TYR A 215 -7.72 12.14 3.93
N THR A 216 -8.58 12.84 4.66
CA THR A 216 -9.93 12.37 4.97
C THR A 216 -10.76 12.25 3.68
N SER A 217 -10.70 13.25 2.81
CA SER A 217 -11.40 13.23 1.52
C SER A 217 -10.95 12.06 0.64
N LEU A 218 -9.64 11.81 0.55
CA LEU A 218 -9.09 10.67 -0.17
C LEU A 218 -9.55 9.34 0.45
N SER A 219 -9.60 9.25 1.78
CA SER A 219 -10.04 8.05 2.49
C SER A 219 -11.50 7.71 2.19
N ILE A 220 -12.38 8.72 2.25
CA ILE A 220 -13.81 8.55 1.91
C ILE A 220 -13.95 8.11 0.44
N LEU A 221 -13.26 8.79 -0.48
CA LEU A 221 -13.28 8.42 -1.90
C LEU A 221 -12.78 6.99 -2.14
N ALA A 222 -11.73 6.58 -1.43
CA ALA A 222 -11.17 5.24 -1.50
C ALA A 222 -12.18 4.16 -1.10
N ILE A 223 -12.92 4.39 -0.02
CA ILE A 223 -13.96 3.47 0.48
C ILE A 223 -15.07 3.36 -0.57
N ILE A 224 -15.61 4.49 -1.04
CA ILE A 224 -16.68 4.50 -2.05
C ILE A 224 -16.25 3.75 -3.32
N LEU A 225 -15.05 4.02 -3.84
CA LEU A 225 -14.53 3.33 -5.02
C LEU A 225 -14.31 1.83 -4.77
N GLY A 226 -13.88 1.47 -3.57
CA GLY A 226 -13.73 0.08 -3.14
C GLY A 226 -15.06 -0.66 -3.15
N ASP A 227 -16.09 -0.07 -2.57
CA ASP A 227 -17.44 -0.65 -2.51
C ASP A 227 -18.06 -0.79 -3.91
N VAL A 228 -17.90 0.22 -4.77
CA VAL A 228 -18.35 0.17 -6.17
C VAL A 228 -17.63 -0.96 -6.94
N LEU A 229 -16.33 -1.11 -6.76
CA LEU A 229 -15.58 -2.21 -7.38
C LEU A 229 -16.04 -3.56 -6.85
N LEU A 230 -16.23 -3.69 -5.55
CA LEU A 230 -16.70 -4.93 -4.94
C LEU A 230 -18.08 -5.33 -5.48
N ALA A 231 -19.03 -4.39 -5.53
CA ALA A 231 -20.36 -4.64 -6.08
C ALA A 231 -20.34 -5.00 -7.58
N LYS A 232 -19.40 -4.43 -8.34
CA LYS A 232 -19.24 -4.77 -9.77
C LYS A 232 -18.71 -6.19 -9.98
N TYR A 233 -17.83 -6.68 -9.11
CA TYR A 233 -17.16 -7.99 -9.26
C TYR A 233 -17.83 -9.11 -8.46
N ASP A 234 -18.57 -8.79 -7.40
CA ASP A 234 -19.36 -9.76 -6.63
C ASP A 234 -20.85 -9.59 -6.89
N PRO A 235 -21.45 -10.42 -7.75
CA PRO A 235 -22.88 -10.32 -8.08
C PRO A 235 -23.81 -10.62 -6.91
N ARG A 236 -23.28 -11.07 -5.77
CA ARG A 236 -24.05 -11.35 -4.54
C ARG A 236 -24.30 -10.10 -3.72
N ILE A 237 -23.59 -9.01 -4.00
CA ILE A 237 -23.71 -7.73 -3.30
C ILE A 237 -24.56 -6.79 -4.15
N SER A 238 -25.78 -6.48 -3.72
CA SER A 238 -26.58 -5.40 -4.32
C SER A 238 -26.31 -4.10 -3.57
N LEU A 239 -25.98 -3.02 -4.28
CA LEU A 239 -25.90 -1.66 -3.72
C LEU A 239 -27.27 -1.01 -3.50
N SER A 240 -28.36 -1.69 -3.88
CA SER A 240 -29.71 -1.21 -3.61
C SER A 240 -30.00 -1.36 -2.11
N SER A 241 -30.16 -0.25 -1.42
CA SER A 241 -30.86 -0.20 -0.15
C SER A 241 -32.34 -0.53 -0.44
N GLU A 242 -32.73 -1.79 -0.44
CA GLU A 242 -34.11 -2.10 -0.13
C GLU A 242 -34.31 -1.66 1.33
N GLY A 243 -34.98 -0.52 1.44
CA GLY A 243 -35.37 0.07 2.69
C GLY A 243 -36.04 -0.99 3.57
N GLY A 244 -35.65 -1.01 4.83
CA GLY A 244 -36.36 -1.76 5.84
C GLY A 244 -37.85 -1.49 5.77
N GLY A 245 -38.56 -2.43 5.19
CA GLY A 245 -40.00 -2.58 5.24
C GLY A 245 -40.26 -3.84 6.02
N GLY A 246 -40.58 -3.65 7.29
CA GLY A 246 -40.92 -4.72 8.20
C GLY A 246 -42.07 -5.58 7.70
N ARG A 247 -42.01 -6.81 8.06
CA ARG A 247 -43.14 -7.56 8.68
C ARG A 247 -42.59 -8.72 9.47
#